data_e9daa9b3e432b78d14321aa1b372d048
#
_entry.id   e9daa9b3e432b78d14321aa1b372d048
#
_cell.length_a   1.000
_cell.length_b   1.000
_cell.length_c   1.000
_cell.angle_alpha   90.00
_cell.angle_beta   90.00
_cell.angle_gamma   90.00
#
_symmetry.space_group_name_H-M   'P 1'
#
loop_
_entity.id
_entity.type
_entity.pdbx_description
1 polymer ?
#
loop_
_entity_poly.entity_id
_entity_poly.type
_entity_poly.pdbx_seq_one_letter_code
_entity_poly.pdbx_strand_id
1 'polypeptide(L)'
;MNDSTAPTAPAELSEFIENRTYVEIQVGDQSVLTRTLRPEDIQLFAIMSGDVNPAHVDPEYARSSLFHEVIAHGMWGGALISTVLGTEFPGPGTIYISQTLKFSRPVKVGDTITITVTCMQKFDHNKHIVFDCVCTNQDGLKVIRGEAEVLAPTEKIKRARMAMPEITISDRDARYRRLFGRAQGLKAVKAAFVHPCDLSSLQAATSVRDSGLMEPVLIGPEARLRGLIEQHRLKLGTTRIINVSHSHAAAARAVELARNDDVAALVQGSLTTEELLRAVIMPHGLRVAGRLSHVLYIDVPSHPRPLIITDMMVNIEPTLAHKVDIVQNAIDFAHLMGVPEPKVAVLAGIETVTPRMRATLDAAALCKMADRGQIVGGVIDGPLGFDNAVSLISARAAGLKSVVAGQADVLLAPDLESGNMLAKQLEHLSDAISGGVVLGGQVPIVLANRGDSVDSRIASCVLALIVANQYRSRRRA
;
A
#
# COMPACT_ATOMS: atom_id res chain seq x y z
N MET A 1 -7.10 -36.94 32.29
CA MET A 1 -6.71 -37.51 30.99
C MET A 1 -6.89 -36.37 29.99
N ASN A 2 -5.79 -35.69 29.71
CA ASN A 2 -5.73 -34.55 28.74
C ASN A 2 -5.39 -35.17 27.40
N ASP A 3 -6.30 -35.08 26.46
CA ASP A 3 -6.00 -35.35 25.06
C ASP A 3 -5.98 -34.00 24.32
N SER A 4 -4.77 -33.42 24.24
CA SER A 4 -4.50 -32.23 23.45
C SER A 4 -4.07 -32.68 22.05
N THR A 5 -5.00 -32.77 21.11
CA THR A 5 -4.69 -32.90 19.70
C THR A 5 -4.20 -31.56 19.18
N ALA A 6 -2.88 -31.41 19.05
CA ALA A 6 -2.28 -30.31 18.32
C ALA A 6 -2.70 -30.36 16.85
N PRO A 7 -2.87 -29.20 16.17
CA PRO A 7 -3.18 -29.18 14.75
C PRO A 7 -2.02 -29.81 13.97
N THR A 8 -2.33 -30.84 13.19
CA THR A 8 -1.40 -31.48 12.25
C THR A 8 -0.87 -30.43 11.28
N ALA A 9 0.45 -30.33 11.19
CA ALA A 9 1.15 -29.52 10.18
C ALA A 9 0.64 -29.89 8.76
N PRO A 10 0.57 -28.94 7.81
CA PRO A 10 0.21 -29.25 6.44
C PRO A 10 1.15 -30.30 5.90
N ALA A 11 0.60 -31.36 5.31
CA ALA A 11 1.36 -32.43 4.68
C ALA A 11 2.35 -31.82 3.69
N GLU A 12 3.66 -32.11 3.84
CA GLU A 12 4.68 -31.70 2.89
C GLU A 12 4.28 -32.22 1.51
N LEU A 13 4.08 -31.32 0.56
CA LEU A 13 3.78 -31.66 -0.81
C LEU A 13 4.95 -32.48 -1.37
N SER A 14 4.67 -33.68 -1.89
CA SER A 14 5.68 -34.53 -2.54
C SER A 14 6.47 -33.73 -3.58
N GLU A 15 7.79 -33.90 -3.62
CA GLU A 15 8.66 -33.31 -4.65
C GLU A 15 8.30 -33.72 -6.07
N PHE A 16 7.54 -34.81 -6.22
CA PHE A 16 7.11 -35.37 -7.51
C PHE A 16 5.60 -35.47 -7.57
N ILE A 17 5.06 -35.29 -8.78
CA ILE A 17 3.70 -35.67 -9.13
C ILE A 17 3.78 -36.97 -9.96
N GLU A 18 2.93 -37.93 -9.63
CA GLU A 18 2.90 -39.23 -10.28
C GLU A 18 1.46 -39.65 -10.54
N ASN A 19 1.19 -40.20 -11.73
CA ASN A 19 -0.16 -40.64 -12.06
C ASN A 19 -0.43 -42.07 -11.60
N ARG A 20 -1.71 -42.43 -11.57
CA ARG A 20 -2.21 -43.83 -11.64
C ARG A 20 -2.74 -44.10 -13.03
N THR A 21 -2.23 -45.12 -13.67
CA THR A 21 -2.69 -45.54 -14.99
C THR A 21 -4.08 -46.15 -14.92
N TYR A 22 -4.79 -46.24 -16.06
CA TYR A 22 -6.10 -46.84 -16.13
C TYR A 22 -6.17 -48.24 -15.49
N VAL A 23 -5.13 -49.06 -15.67
CA VAL A 23 -5.08 -50.44 -15.14
C VAL A 23 -4.83 -50.48 -13.64
N GLU A 24 -4.16 -49.48 -13.08
CA GLU A 24 -3.88 -49.37 -11.65
C GLU A 24 -5.08 -48.86 -10.83
N ILE A 25 -6.06 -48.24 -11.48
CA ILE A 25 -7.26 -47.68 -10.82
C ILE A 25 -8.33 -48.74 -10.71
N GLN A 26 -8.94 -48.83 -9.52
CA GLN A 26 -10.08 -49.73 -9.25
C GLN A 26 -11.33 -48.94 -8.89
N VAL A 27 -12.49 -49.51 -9.12
CA VAL A 27 -13.76 -48.95 -8.63
C VAL A 27 -13.74 -48.93 -7.13
N GLY A 28 -14.08 -47.77 -6.54
CA GLY A 28 -14.01 -47.54 -5.09
C GLY A 28 -12.72 -46.84 -4.66
N ASP A 29 -11.68 -46.74 -5.50
CA ASP A 29 -10.48 -45.96 -5.18
C ASP A 29 -10.84 -44.48 -5.01
N GLN A 30 -10.17 -43.84 -4.06
CA GLN A 30 -10.43 -42.44 -3.68
C GLN A 30 -9.15 -41.61 -3.59
N SER A 31 -9.31 -40.30 -3.81
CA SER A 31 -8.33 -39.29 -3.44
C SER A 31 -9.02 -38.13 -2.73
N VAL A 32 -8.30 -37.51 -1.78
CA VAL A 32 -8.81 -36.44 -0.94
C VAL A 32 -7.84 -35.26 -0.97
N LEU A 33 -8.36 -34.07 -1.22
CA LEU A 33 -7.64 -32.79 -1.13
C LEU A 33 -8.37 -31.87 -0.17
N THR A 34 -7.61 -31.15 0.66
CA THR A 34 -8.17 -30.16 1.58
C THR A 34 -7.60 -28.77 1.25
N ARG A 35 -8.46 -27.76 1.16
CA ARG A 35 -8.07 -26.37 0.88
C ARG A 35 -8.93 -25.40 1.70
N THR A 36 -8.27 -24.46 2.39
CA THR A 36 -8.94 -23.34 3.05
C THR A 36 -9.08 -22.18 2.08
N LEU A 37 -10.30 -21.62 1.98
CA LEU A 37 -10.57 -20.46 1.16
C LEU A 37 -9.98 -19.20 1.81
N ARG A 38 -9.14 -18.50 1.07
CA ARG A 38 -8.55 -17.22 1.47
C ARG A 38 -9.16 -16.05 0.68
N PRO A 39 -9.12 -14.81 1.18
CA PRO A 39 -9.58 -13.64 0.43
C PRO A 39 -8.89 -13.50 -0.93
N GLU A 40 -7.58 -13.82 -0.99
CA GLU A 40 -6.77 -13.75 -2.20
C GLU A 40 -7.24 -14.75 -3.26
N ASP A 41 -7.73 -15.93 -2.87
CA ASP A 41 -8.26 -16.94 -3.79
C ASP A 41 -9.49 -16.40 -4.55
N ILE A 42 -10.36 -15.63 -3.88
CA ILE A 42 -11.54 -14.99 -4.50
C ILE A 42 -11.09 -13.91 -5.50
N GLN A 43 -10.15 -13.06 -5.10
CA GLN A 43 -9.63 -11.99 -5.96
C GLN A 43 -8.93 -12.56 -7.20
N LEU A 44 -8.07 -13.56 -7.03
CA LEU A 44 -7.40 -14.25 -8.14
C LEU A 44 -8.40 -14.90 -9.09
N PHE A 45 -9.44 -15.54 -8.54
CA PHE A 45 -10.48 -16.16 -9.36
C PHE A 45 -11.27 -15.11 -10.15
N ALA A 46 -11.63 -13.98 -9.52
CA ALA A 46 -12.30 -12.87 -10.19
C ALA A 46 -11.45 -12.28 -11.33
N ILE A 47 -10.15 -12.06 -11.08
CA ILE A 47 -9.20 -11.54 -12.08
C ILE A 47 -9.08 -12.51 -13.27
N MET A 48 -8.92 -13.80 -12.99
CA MET A 48 -8.74 -14.84 -14.03
C MET A 48 -10.00 -15.06 -14.85
N SER A 49 -11.17 -15.12 -14.21
CA SER A 49 -12.44 -15.45 -14.86
C SER A 49 -13.17 -14.25 -15.45
N GLY A 50 -12.87 -13.02 -14.94
CA GLY A 50 -13.65 -11.81 -15.23
C GLY A 50 -14.97 -11.73 -14.46
N ASP A 51 -15.27 -12.69 -13.56
CA ASP A 51 -16.49 -12.68 -12.76
C ASP A 51 -16.34 -11.75 -11.55
N VAL A 52 -16.75 -10.51 -11.75
CA VAL A 52 -16.75 -9.43 -10.76
C VAL A 52 -18.13 -9.24 -10.11
N ASN A 53 -18.92 -10.30 -9.98
CA ASN A 53 -20.21 -10.24 -9.29
C ASN A 53 -20.02 -9.69 -7.87
N PRO A 54 -20.78 -8.63 -7.47
CA PRO A 54 -20.58 -7.97 -6.17
C PRO A 54 -20.73 -8.90 -4.96
N ALA A 55 -21.44 -10.02 -5.07
CA ALA A 55 -21.50 -11.02 -3.99
C ALA A 55 -20.13 -11.62 -3.63
N HIS A 56 -19.16 -11.57 -4.55
CA HIS A 56 -17.81 -12.10 -4.37
C HIS A 56 -16.77 -11.01 -4.08
N VAL A 57 -16.94 -9.80 -4.62
CA VAL A 57 -15.87 -8.78 -4.62
C VAL A 57 -16.21 -7.51 -3.86
N ASP A 58 -17.48 -7.31 -3.47
CA ASP A 58 -17.93 -6.12 -2.74
C ASP A 58 -18.45 -6.49 -1.33
N PRO A 59 -17.67 -6.23 -0.27
CA PRO A 59 -18.09 -6.55 1.10
C PRO A 59 -19.31 -5.76 1.59
N GLU A 60 -19.57 -4.57 1.05
CA GLU A 60 -20.74 -3.76 1.44
C GLU A 60 -22.00 -4.35 0.84
N TYR A 61 -21.99 -4.64 -0.46
CA TYR A 61 -23.08 -5.36 -1.12
C TYR A 61 -23.32 -6.74 -0.49
N ALA A 62 -22.25 -7.52 -0.26
CA ALA A 62 -22.35 -8.87 0.30
C ALA A 62 -23.04 -8.90 1.67
N ARG A 63 -22.79 -7.90 2.54
CA ARG A 63 -23.49 -7.77 3.83
C ARG A 63 -25.00 -7.57 3.68
N SER A 64 -25.46 -6.91 2.64
CA SER A 64 -26.87 -6.71 2.33
C SER A 64 -27.50 -7.85 1.54
N SER A 65 -26.71 -8.78 1.02
CA SER A 65 -27.14 -9.93 0.23
C SER A 65 -27.71 -11.05 1.10
N LEU A 66 -28.29 -12.09 0.45
CA LEU A 66 -28.77 -13.31 1.10
C LEU A 66 -27.69 -14.02 1.94
N PHE A 67 -26.42 -13.83 1.64
CA PHE A 67 -25.31 -14.52 2.29
C PHE A 67 -24.72 -13.75 3.47
N HIS A 68 -25.00 -12.44 3.60
CA HIS A 68 -24.52 -11.53 4.64
C HIS A 68 -23.01 -11.35 4.73
N GLU A 69 -22.24 -11.94 3.82
CA GLU A 69 -20.79 -11.88 3.73
C GLU A 69 -20.30 -12.28 2.34
N VAL A 70 -19.03 -12.00 2.04
CA VAL A 70 -18.38 -12.42 0.80
C VAL A 70 -18.26 -13.93 0.75
N ILE A 71 -18.63 -14.53 -0.39
CA ILE A 71 -18.57 -15.98 -0.64
C ILE A 71 -17.67 -16.28 -1.84
N ALA A 72 -17.16 -17.53 -1.93
CA ALA A 72 -16.41 -18.00 -3.08
C ALA A 72 -17.27 -18.04 -4.34
N HIS A 73 -16.64 -17.85 -5.49
CA HIS A 73 -17.23 -18.24 -6.79
C HIS A 73 -17.53 -19.75 -6.79
N GLY A 74 -18.70 -20.17 -7.26
CA GLY A 74 -19.04 -21.59 -7.28
C GLY A 74 -18.00 -22.43 -7.99
N MET A 75 -17.48 -21.96 -9.12
CA MET A 75 -16.48 -22.65 -9.92
C MET A 75 -15.07 -22.70 -9.29
N TRP A 76 -14.80 -21.96 -8.22
CA TRP A 76 -13.58 -22.16 -7.42
C TRP A 76 -13.51 -23.59 -6.86
N GLY A 77 -14.61 -24.11 -6.32
CA GLY A 77 -14.69 -25.52 -5.90
C GLY A 77 -14.58 -26.51 -7.07
N GLY A 78 -15.11 -26.17 -8.24
CA GLY A 78 -14.91 -26.94 -9.47
C GLY A 78 -13.45 -27.00 -9.91
N ALA A 79 -12.71 -25.90 -9.76
CA ALA A 79 -11.27 -25.86 -10.02
C ALA A 79 -10.48 -26.77 -9.06
N LEU A 80 -10.89 -26.90 -7.81
CA LEU A 80 -10.27 -27.83 -6.85
C LEU A 80 -10.51 -29.31 -7.22
N ILE A 81 -11.70 -29.66 -7.75
CA ILE A 81 -11.96 -31.01 -8.33
C ILE A 81 -11.00 -31.25 -9.50
N SER A 82 -10.85 -30.27 -10.39
CA SER A 82 -9.89 -30.36 -11.49
C SER A 82 -8.45 -30.58 -11.01
N THR A 83 -8.07 -29.91 -9.90
CA THR A 83 -6.75 -30.11 -9.29
C THR A 83 -6.55 -31.56 -8.87
N VAL A 84 -7.51 -32.18 -8.19
CA VAL A 84 -7.42 -33.60 -7.79
C VAL A 84 -7.25 -34.48 -9.01
N LEU A 85 -8.12 -34.32 -10.02
CA LEU A 85 -8.10 -35.17 -11.22
C LEU A 85 -6.82 -35.01 -12.05
N GLY A 86 -6.28 -33.80 -12.15
CA GLY A 86 -5.12 -33.52 -12.99
C GLY A 86 -3.77 -33.74 -12.32
N THR A 87 -3.70 -33.65 -10.98
CA THR A 87 -2.41 -33.71 -10.26
C THR A 87 -2.29 -34.87 -9.28
N GLU A 88 -3.41 -35.40 -8.75
CA GLU A 88 -3.38 -36.41 -7.70
C GLU A 88 -3.98 -37.76 -8.14
N PHE A 89 -5.19 -37.73 -8.74
CA PHE A 89 -5.92 -38.98 -9.07
C PHE A 89 -6.96 -38.81 -10.18
N PRO A 90 -6.76 -39.37 -11.39
CA PRO A 90 -5.65 -40.20 -11.84
C PRO A 90 -4.29 -39.50 -11.90
N GLY A 91 -4.23 -38.15 -11.95
CA GLY A 91 -3.00 -37.36 -11.98
C GLY A 91 -2.52 -37.02 -13.39
N PRO A 92 -1.22 -36.77 -13.58
CA PRO A 92 -0.65 -36.31 -14.83
C PRO A 92 -1.04 -37.19 -16.03
N GLY A 93 -1.45 -36.57 -17.16
CA GLY A 93 -1.91 -37.25 -18.37
C GLY A 93 -3.42 -37.50 -18.42
N THR A 94 -4.17 -37.13 -17.38
CA THR A 94 -5.64 -37.17 -17.36
C THR A 94 -6.21 -36.09 -18.27
N ILE A 95 -7.20 -36.44 -19.08
CA ILE A 95 -7.94 -35.51 -19.94
C ILE A 95 -9.38 -35.42 -19.43
N TYR A 96 -9.82 -34.21 -19.09
CA TYR A 96 -11.18 -33.92 -18.67
C TYR A 96 -12.16 -34.05 -19.88
N ILE A 97 -13.22 -34.84 -19.73
CA ILE A 97 -14.24 -35.03 -20.77
C ILE A 97 -15.51 -34.26 -20.40
N SER A 98 -16.06 -34.52 -19.21
CA SER A 98 -17.28 -33.84 -18.78
C SER A 98 -17.34 -33.67 -17.26
N GLN A 99 -18.16 -32.71 -16.82
CA GLN A 99 -18.41 -32.43 -15.38
C GLN A 99 -19.84 -31.98 -15.17
N THR A 100 -20.50 -32.57 -14.20
CA THR A 100 -21.71 -32.01 -13.60
C THR A 100 -21.40 -31.44 -12.22
N LEU A 101 -22.03 -30.31 -11.85
CA LEU A 101 -21.87 -29.70 -10.52
C LEU A 101 -23.21 -29.21 -10.01
N LYS A 102 -23.52 -29.57 -8.76
CA LYS A 102 -24.64 -29.03 -7.99
C LYS A 102 -24.10 -28.30 -6.76
N PHE A 103 -24.33 -27.01 -6.71
CA PHE A 103 -23.95 -26.13 -5.59
C PHE A 103 -25.09 -26.15 -4.56
N SER A 104 -24.81 -26.58 -3.34
CA SER A 104 -25.82 -26.76 -2.30
C SER A 104 -25.71 -25.73 -1.18
N ARG A 105 -24.52 -25.20 -0.94
CA ARG A 105 -24.24 -24.20 0.10
C ARG A 105 -23.13 -23.25 -0.36
N PRO A 106 -23.15 -21.98 0.09
CA PRO A 106 -22.05 -21.06 -0.12
C PRO A 106 -20.81 -21.53 0.65
N VAL A 107 -19.63 -21.17 0.12
CA VAL A 107 -18.34 -21.33 0.78
C VAL A 107 -17.86 -19.94 1.20
N LYS A 108 -17.57 -19.74 2.47
CA LYS A 108 -17.18 -18.48 3.09
C LYS A 108 -15.67 -18.37 3.23
N VAL A 109 -15.16 -17.15 3.34
CA VAL A 109 -13.75 -16.92 3.67
C VAL A 109 -13.42 -17.58 5.01
N GLY A 110 -12.36 -18.38 5.03
CA GLY A 110 -11.96 -19.18 6.20
C GLY A 110 -12.51 -20.60 6.23
N ASP A 111 -13.52 -20.94 5.41
CA ASP A 111 -13.99 -22.32 5.30
C ASP A 111 -12.90 -23.23 4.73
N THR A 112 -12.79 -24.42 5.31
CA THR A 112 -11.90 -25.48 4.86
C THR A 112 -12.69 -26.53 4.11
N ILE A 113 -12.45 -26.64 2.81
CA ILE A 113 -13.16 -27.56 1.93
C ILE A 113 -12.34 -28.81 1.72
N THR A 114 -12.97 -29.95 1.98
CA THR A 114 -12.44 -31.29 1.68
C THR A 114 -13.09 -31.82 0.41
N ILE A 115 -12.29 -32.03 -0.62
CA ILE A 115 -12.68 -32.55 -1.93
C ILE A 115 -12.37 -34.05 -1.93
N THR A 116 -13.38 -34.87 -2.09
CA THR A 116 -13.27 -36.33 -2.22
C THR A 116 -13.69 -36.72 -3.64
N VAL A 117 -12.79 -37.40 -4.34
CA VAL A 117 -13.03 -37.94 -5.68
C VAL A 117 -12.97 -39.46 -5.61
N THR A 118 -14.06 -40.15 -6.01
CA THR A 118 -14.20 -41.62 -5.91
C THR A 118 -14.44 -42.21 -7.28
N CYS A 119 -13.65 -43.19 -7.68
CA CYS A 119 -13.88 -43.96 -8.92
C CYS A 119 -15.15 -44.78 -8.83
N MET A 120 -16.15 -44.45 -9.67
CA MET A 120 -17.45 -45.14 -9.67
C MET A 120 -17.55 -46.16 -10.78
N GLN A 121 -17.01 -45.86 -11.96
CA GLN A 121 -17.16 -46.71 -13.14
C GLN A 121 -15.98 -46.56 -14.09
N LYS A 122 -15.60 -47.66 -14.77
CA LYS A 122 -14.52 -47.72 -15.75
C LYS A 122 -15.03 -48.31 -17.06
N PHE A 123 -14.55 -47.79 -18.19
CA PHE A 123 -14.94 -48.25 -19.54
C PHE A 123 -13.68 -48.67 -20.32
N ASP A 124 -13.53 -50.00 -20.52
CA ASP A 124 -12.32 -50.56 -21.11
C ASP A 124 -12.13 -50.18 -22.59
N HIS A 125 -13.22 -49.95 -23.33
CA HIS A 125 -13.17 -49.69 -24.78
C HIS A 125 -12.55 -48.31 -25.11
N ASN A 126 -12.66 -47.31 -24.22
CA ASN A 126 -12.17 -45.96 -24.43
C ASN A 126 -11.31 -45.43 -23.30
N LYS A 127 -11.05 -46.23 -22.25
CA LYS A 127 -10.27 -45.88 -21.05
C LYS A 127 -10.86 -44.71 -20.27
N HIS A 128 -12.16 -44.44 -20.39
CA HIS A 128 -12.85 -43.45 -19.61
C HIS A 128 -13.13 -43.97 -18.17
N ILE A 129 -13.12 -43.07 -17.23
CA ILE A 129 -13.48 -43.29 -15.82
C ILE A 129 -14.48 -42.22 -15.41
N VAL A 130 -15.54 -42.63 -14.71
CA VAL A 130 -16.50 -41.74 -14.07
C VAL A 130 -16.19 -41.68 -12.56
N PHE A 131 -16.08 -40.48 -12.05
CA PHE A 131 -15.83 -40.18 -10.62
C PHE A 131 -17.02 -39.49 -9.98
N ASP A 132 -17.43 -39.92 -8.77
CA ASP A 132 -18.27 -39.09 -7.87
C ASP A 132 -17.36 -38.06 -7.19
N CYS A 133 -17.73 -36.80 -7.30
CA CYS A 133 -16.99 -35.67 -6.76
C CYS A 133 -17.82 -35.01 -5.67
N VAL A 134 -17.34 -35.06 -4.44
CA VAL A 134 -18.01 -34.46 -3.26
C VAL A 134 -17.09 -33.48 -2.58
N CYS A 135 -17.56 -32.24 -2.39
CA CYS A 135 -16.89 -31.26 -1.55
C CYS A 135 -17.69 -31.04 -0.28
N THR A 136 -17.03 -31.14 0.87
CA THR A 136 -17.62 -30.86 2.20
C THR A 136 -16.85 -29.75 2.89
N ASN A 137 -17.53 -28.96 3.71
CA ASN A 137 -16.86 -27.98 4.57
C ASN A 137 -16.34 -28.65 5.87
N GLN A 138 -15.74 -27.87 6.76
CA GLN A 138 -15.18 -28.31 8.05
C GLN A 138 -16.23 -28.97 8.98
N ASP A 139 -17.52 -28.67 8.79
CA ASP A 139 -18.62 -29.25 9.55
C ASP A 139 -19.16 -30.54 8.94
N GLY A 140 -18.52 -31.06 7.88
CA GLY A 140 -18.96 -32.24 7.13
C GLY A 140 -20.16 -31.99 6.22
N LEU A 141 -20.61 -30.74 6.06
CA LEU A 141 -21.77 -30.41 5.23
C LEU A 141 -21.36 -30.35 3.76
N LYS A 142 -22.15 -31.02 2.90
CA LYS A 142 -21.91 -30.99 1.45
C LYS A 142 -22.15 -29.58 0.89
N VAL A 143 -21.14 -29.03 0.23
CA VAL A 143 -21.18 -27.73 -0.46
C VAL A 143 -21.33 -27.88 -1.95
N ILE A 144 -20.63 -28.89 -2.55
CA ILE A 144 -20.72 -29.23 -3.98
C ILE A 144 -20.80 -30.75 -4.12
N ARG A 145 -21.57 -31.21 -5.08
CA ARG A 145 -21.58 -32.61 -5.53
C ARG A 145 -21.76 -32.67 -7.06
N GLY A 146 -21.10 -33.63 -7.68
CA GLY A 146 -21.28 -33.89 -9.11
C GLY A 146 -20.46 -35.08 -9.56
N GLU A 147 -20.47 -35.32 -10.85
CA GLU A 147 -19.74 -36.39 -11.49
C GLU A 147 -18.78 -35.85 -12.53
N ALA A 148 -17.57 -36.38 -12.56
CA ALA A 148 -16.57 -36.09 -13.58
C ALA A 148 -16.30 -37.32 -14.44
N GLU A 149 -16.29 -37.18 -15.76
CA GLU A 149 -15.80 -38.18 -16.69
C GLU A 149 -14.44 -37.73 -17.22
N VAL A 150 -13.47 -38.62 -17.18
CA VAL A 150 -12.12 -38.37 -17.69
C VAL A 150 -11.60 -39.52 -18.55
N LEU A 151 -10.73 -39.22 -19.51
CA LEU A 151 -9.86 -40.18 -20.15
C LEU A 151 -8.64 -40.38 -19.24
N ALA A 152 -8.49 -41.59 -18.71
CA ALA A 152 -7.38 -41.89 -17.79
C ALA A 152 -6.08 -42.18 -18.57
N PRO A 153 -4.91 -41.84 -18.02
CA PRO A 153 -3.63 -42.13 -18.63
C PRO A 153 -3.37 -43.63 -18.67
N THR A 154 -2.79 -44.09 -19.76
CA THR A 154 -2.38 -45.52 -19.98
C THR A 154 -0.91 -45.75 -19.73
N GLU A 155 -0.11 -44.66 -19.73
CA GLU A 155 1.33 -44.68 -19.51
C GLU A 155 1.67 -44.06 -18.15
N LYS A 156 2.68 -44.60 -17.48
CA LYS A 156 3.15 -44.09 -16.21
C LYS A 156 3.93 -42.79 -16.40
N ILE A 157 3.54 -41.75 -15.71
CA ILE A 157 4.16 -40.43 -15.73
C ILE A 157 4.60 -40.07 -14.32
N LYS A 158 5.88 -39.72 -14.14
CA LYS A 158 6.44 -39.15 -12.94
C LYS A 158 7.25 -37.92 -13.30
N ARG A 159 6.95 -36.77 -12.70
CA ARG A 159 7.59 -35.49 -12.97
C ARG A 159 7.87 -34.74 -11.67
N ALA A 160 8.95 -33.96 -11.63
CA ALA A 160 9.18 -33.05 -10.55
C ALA A 160 8.02 -32.01 -10.48
N ARG A 161 7.54 -31.72 -9.29
CA ARG A 161 6.50 -30.70 -9.08
C ARG A 161 7.11 -29.34 -9.44
N MET A 162 6.49 -28.64 -10.39
CA MET A 162 6.92 -27.28 -10.74
C MET A 162 6.58 -26.31 -9.60
N ALA A 163 7.58 -25.54 -9.19
CA ALA A 163 7.34 -24.39 -8.32
C ALA A 163 6.53 -23.34 -9.10
N MET A 164 5.42 -22.93 -8.54
CA MET A 164 4.62 -21.85 -9.13
C MET A 164 5.19 -20.49 -8.70
N PRO A 165 5.11 -19.46 -9.58
CA PRO A 165 5.51 -18.12 -9.20
C PRO A 165 4.64 -17.61 -8.05
N GLU A 166 5.23 -16.82 -7.17
CA GLU A 166 4.50 -16.11 -6.14
C GLU A 166 3.71 -14.95 -6.79
N ILE A 167 2.43 -14.86 -6.48
CA ILE A 167 1.55 -13.79 -6.98
C ILE A 167 1.16 -12.89 -5.81
N THR A 168 1.50 -11.62 -5.92
CA THR A 168 1.06 -10.60 -4.97
C THR A 168 -0.05 -9.76 -5.60
N ILE A 169 -1.21 -9.71 -4.97
CA ILE A 169 -2.32 -8.85 -5.39
C ILE A 169 -2.10 -7.46 -4.80
N SER A 170 -1.99 -6.45 -5.66
CA SER A 170 -1.84 -5.05 -5.27
C SER A 170 -3.11 -4.27 -5.61
N ASP A 171 -3.87 -3.84 -4.60
CA ASP A 171 -5.01 -2.92 -4.77
C ASP A 171 -4.54 -1.48 -4.55
N ARG A 172 -4.17 -0.80 -5.66
CA ARG A 172 -3.75 0.60 -5.64
C ARG A 172 -4.88 1.52 -5.18
N ASP A 173 -6.11 1.25 -5.58
CA ASP A 173 -7.28 2.07 -5.23
C ASP A 173 -7.61 1.95 -3.73
N ALA A 174 -7.46 0.77 -3.12
CA ALA A 174 -7.66 0.61 -1.68
C ALA A 174 -6.64 1.42 -0.87
N ARG A 175 -5.40 1.50 -1.34
CA ARG A 175 -4.36 2.33 -0.70
C ARG A 175 -4.67 3.82 -0.84
N TYR A 176 -5.13 4.27 -2.02
CA TYR A 176 -5.63 5.64 -2.19
C TYR A 176 -6.83 5.90 -1.29
N ARG A 177 -7.83 5.02 -1.26
CA ARG A 177 -9.00 5.16 -0.37
C ARG A 177 -8.60 5.28 1.09
N ARG A 178 -7.55 4.56 1.54
CA ARG A 178 -7.01 4.67 2.92
C ARG A 178 -6.48 6.07 3.22
N LEU A 179 -5.69 6.64 2.31
CA LEU A 179 -5.16 7.99 2.48
C LEU A 179 -6.27 9.04 2.42
N PHE A 180 -7.17 8.97 1.44
CA PHE A 180 -8.27 9.90 1.27
C PHE A 180 -9.30 9.79 2.41
N GLY A 181 -9.52 8.58 2.94
CA GLY A 181 -10.41 8.36 4.09
C GLY A 181 -10.00 9.15 5.32
N ARG A 182 -8.71 9.43 5.49
CA ARG A 182 -8.22 10.30 6.58
C ARG A 182 -8.60 11.77 6.41
N ALA A 183 -8.89 12.20 5.22
CA ALA A 183 -9.37 13.56 4.93
C ALA A 183 -10.90 13.69 4.99
N GLN A 184 -11.63 12.59 5.13
CA GLN A 184 -13.09 12.63 5.22
C GLN A 184 -13.55 13.41 6.45
N GLY A 185 -14.54 14.30 6.25
CA GLY A 185 -15.07 15.16 7.31
C GLY A 185 -14.21 16.39 7.64
N LEU A 186 -13.01 16.53 7.07
CA LEU A 186 -12.22 17.74 7.20
C LEU A 186 -12.81 18.88 6.36
N LYS A 187 -12.70 20.10 6.86
CA LYS A 187 -13.14 21.29 6.10
C LYS A 187 -12.14 21.57 4.98
N ALA A 188 -12.66 21.80 3.77
CA ALA A 188 -11.85 22.30 2.67
C ALA A 188 -11.12 23.59 3.06
N VAL A 189 -9.88 23.74 2.58
CA VAL A 189 -9.06 24.91 2.84
C VAL A 189 -8.71 25.63 1.54
N LYS A 190 -8.53 26.94 1.60
CA LYS A 190 -7.96 27.68 0.48
C LYS A 190 -6.47 27.38 0.39
N ALA A 191 -6.01 27.01 -0.81
CA ALA A 191 -4.60 26.71 -1.08
C ALA A 191 -4.08 27.56 -2.24
N ALA A 192 -2.92 28.20 -2.05
CA ALA A 192 -2.26 28.95 -3.09
C ALA A 192 -1.45 28.00 -4.00
N PHE A 193 -1.86 27.86 -5.24
CA PHE A 193 -1.10 27.20 -6.30
C PHE A 193 -0.13 28.20 -6.90
N VAL A 194 1.17 28.04 -6.58
CA VAL A 194 2.21 29.04 -6.85
C VAL A 194 2.80 28.80 -8.21
N HIS A 195 2.53 29.71 -9.15
CA HIS A 195 2.99 29.66 -10.53
C HIS A 195 2.65 28.33 -11.25
N PRO A 196 1.40 27.88 -11.28
CA PRO A 196 0.99 26.59 -11.86
C PRO A 196 0.92 26.66 -13.39
N CYS A 197 2.05 27.02 -14.04
CA CYS A 197 2.16 27.26 -15.47
C CYS A 197 2.52 25.99 -16.27
N ASP A 198 2.05 24.82 -15.81
CA ASP A 198 2.14 23.51 -16.46
C ASP A 198 0.83 22.71 -16.29
N LEU A 199 0.65 21.71 -17.16
CA LEU A 199 -0.57 20.93 -17.21
C LEU A 199 -0.82 20.14 -15.90
N SER A 200 0.21 19.48 -15.37
CA SER A 200 0.06 18.62 -14.19
C SER A 200 -0.35 19.41 -12.94
N SER A 201 0.20 20.63 -12.77
CA SER A 201 -0.21 21.52 -11.66
C SER A 201 -1.65 21.99 -11.79
N LEU A 202 -2.12 22.30 -13.00
CA LEU A 202 -3.50 22.72 -13.26
C LEU A 202 -4.48 21.53 -13.13
N GLN A 203 -4.07 20.34 -13.56
CA GLN A 203 -4.86 19.11 -13.34
C GLN A 203 -5.01 18.79 -11.85
N ALA A 204 -3.93 18.87 -11.07
CA ALA A 204 -3.99 18.70 -9.62
C ALA A 204 -4.93 19.74 -8.98
N ALA A 205 -4.83 21.03 -9.35
CA ALA A 205 -5.73 22.08 -8.87
C ALA A 205 -7.20 21.80 -9.22
N THR A 206 -7.47 21.30 -10.43
CA THR A 206 -8.81 20.90 -10.85
C THR A 206 -9.34 19.74 -10.00
N SER A 207 -8.54 18.70 -9.85
CA SER A 207 -8.92 17.47 -9.11
C SER A 207 -9.20 17.74 -7.63
N VAL A 208 -8.36 18.52 -6.94
CA VAL A 208 -8.59 18.83 -5.51
C VAL A 208 -9.78 19.72 -5.28
N ARG A 209 -10.14 20.56 -6.25
CA ARG A 209 -11.36 21.37 -6.23
C ARG A 209 -12.59 20.49 -6.44
N ASP A 210 -12.58 19.67 -7.48
CA ASP A 210 -13.72 18.84 -7.87
C ASP A 210 -14.04 17.78 -6.82
N SER A 211 -13.03 17.30 -6.11
CA SER A 211 -13.18 16.39 -4.95
C SER A 211 -13.53 17.12 -3.63
N GLY A 212 -13.66 18.45 -3.64
CA GLY A 212 -13.98 19.22 -2.43
C GLY A 212 -12.87 19.25 -1.37
N LEU A 213 -11.66 18.86 -1.71
CA LEU A 213 -10.54 18.84 -0.77
C LEU A 213 -9.98 20.23 -0.50
N MET A 214 -9.79 21.03 -1.56
CA MET A 214 -9.22 22.38 -1.47
C MET A 214 -9.93 23.36 -2.40
N GLU A 215 -9.93 24.64 -2.00
CA GLU A 215 -10.30 25.78 -2.84
C GLU A 215 -9.01 26.38 -3.44
N PRO A 216 -8.65 26.08 -4.71
CA PRO A 216 -7.41 26.59 -5.29
C PRO A 216 -7.49 28.10 -5.56
N VAL A 217 -6.38 28.80 -5.25
CA VAL A 217 -6.10 30.16 -5.66
C VAL A 217 -4.88 30.12 -6.57
N LEU A 218 -5.04 30.36 -7.87
CA LEU A 218 -3.95 30.28 -8.84
C LEU A 218 -3.18 31.61 -8.85
N ILE A 219 -1.88 31.57 -8.65
CA ILE A 219 -1.02 32.76 -8.61
C ILE A 219 0.02 32.66 -9.73
N GLY A 220 -0.09 33.51 -10.75
CA GLY A 220 0.81 33.46 -11.90
C GLY A 220 0.36 34.38 -13.02
N PRO A 221 1.07 34.37 -14.19
CA PRO A 221 0.68 35.18 -15.35
C PRO A 221 -0.68 34.75 -15.89
N GLU A 222 -1.69 35.59 -15.69
CA GLU A 222 -3.10 35.25 -15.96
C GLU A 222 -3.33 34.83 -17.41
N ALA A 223 -2.75 35.55 -18.37
CA ALA A 223 -2.91 35.21 -19.80
C ALA A 223 -2.39 33.80 -20.11
N ARG A 224 -1.25 33.42 -19.54
CA ARG A 224 -0.66 32.08 -19.70
C ARG A 224 -1.52 31.01 -19.03
N LEU A 225 -2.01 31.27 -17.82
CA LEU A 225 -2.89 30.33 -17.10
C LEU A 225 -4.20 30.10 -17.86
N ARG A 226 -4.86 31.17 -18.33
CA ARG A 226 -6.08 31.05 -19.12
C ARG A 226 -5.85 30.30 -20.43
N GLY A 227 -4.73 30.60 -21.14
CA GLY A 227 -4.37 29.88 -22.36
C GLY A 227 -4.20 28.37 -22.15
N LEU A 228 -3.51 27.95 -21.07
CA LEU A 228 -3.35 26.54 -20.73
C LEU A 228 -4.68 25.89 -20.32
N ILE A 229 -5.52 26.57 -19.54
CA ILE A 229 -6.85 26.10 -19.14
C ILE A 229 -7.73 25.85 -20.37
N GLU A 230 -7.74 26.78 -21.32
CA GLU A 230 -8.51 26.66 -22.57
C GLU A 230 -7.95 25.57 -23.48
N GLN A 231 -6.65 25.56 -23.71
CA GLN A 231 -5.94 24.56 -24.54
C GLN A 231 -6.23 23.14 -24.09
N HIS A 232 -6.25 22.89 -22.79
CA HIS A 232 -6.45 21.57 -22.21
C HIS A 232 -7.88 21.32 -21.72
N ARG A 233 -8.82 22.25 -22.01
CA ARG A 233 -10.25 22.16 -21.64
C ARG A 233 -10.47 21.87 -20.17
N LEU A 234 -9.64 22.45 -19.29
CA LEU A 234 -9.76 22.23 -17.85
C LEU A 234 -10.96 23.01 -17.28
N LYS A 235 -11.77 22.34 -16.47
CA LYS A 235 -12.98 22.92 -15.87
C LYS A 235 -12.63 23.63 -14.56
N LEU A 236 -11.85 24.71 -14.57
CA LEU A 236 -11.49 25.47 -13.37
C LEU A 236 -12.56 26.48 -12.91
N GLY A 237 -13.64 26.64 -13.68
CA GLY A 237 -14.82 27.44 -13.30
C GLY A 237 -14.51 28.87 -12.84
N THR A 238 -15.00 29.24 -11.66
CA THR A 238 -14.77 30.56 -11.04
C THR A 238 -13.54 30.59 -10.15
N THR A 239 -12.57 29.68 -10.34
CA THR A 239 -11.33 29.64 -9.55
C THR A 239 -10.61 30.99 -9.63
N ARG A 240 -10.27 31.55 -8.45
CA ARG A 240 -9.59 32.85 -8.36
C ARG A 240 -8.20 32.77 -8.96
N ILE A 241 -7.90 33.67 -9.88
CA ILE A 241 -6.56 33.87 -10.44
C ILE A 241 -6.03 35.21 -9.92
N ILE A 242 -4.81 35.20 -9.39
CA ILE A 242 -4.08 36.42 -8.99
C ILE A 242 -2.96 36.60 -10.01
N ASN A 243 -3.11 37.67 -10.80
CA ASN A 243 -2.13 37.97 -11.87
C ASN A 243 -0.84 38.51 -11.28
N VAL A 244 0.27 37.86 -11.61
CA VAL A 244 1.65 38.29 -11.32
C VAL A 244 2.54 37.93 -12.50
N SER A 245 3.61 38.73 -12.71
CA SER A 245 4.38 38.63 -13.93
C SER A 245 5.33 37.43 -14.03
N HIS A 246 5.82 36.89 -12.90
CA HIS A 246 6.84 35.84 -12.88
C HIS A 246 6.80 35.03 -11.59
N SER A 247 7.57 33.92 -11.54
CA SER A 247 7.60 32.93 -10.46
C SER A 247 7.95 33.51 -9.08
N HIS A 248 8.96 34.38 -9.01
CA HIS A 248 9.35 35.03 -7.73
C HIS A 248 8.23 35.91 -7.17
N ALA A 249 7.52 36.68 -8.02
CA ALA A 249 6.37 37.46 -7.61
C ALA A 249 5.21 36.57 -7.15
N ALA A 250 5.03 35.40 -7.79
CA ALA A 250 4.05 34.42 -7.39
C ALA A 250 4.37 33.83 -6.00
N ALA A 251 5.63 33.48 -5.74
CA ALA A 251 6.07 32.97 -4.44
C ALA A 251 5.89 34.03 -3.34
N ALA A 252 6.32 35.28 -3.56
CA ALA A 252 6.14 36.38 -2.60
C ALA A 252 4.66 36.63 -2.29
N ARG A 253 3.79 36.66 -3.31
CA ARG A 253 2.35 36.85 -3.14
C ARG A 253 1.68 35.69 -2.39
N ALA A 254 2.10 34.46 -2.65
CA ALA A 254 1.61 33.30 -1.94
C ALA A 254 1.95 33.34 -0.44
N VAL A 255 3.17 33.73 -0.11
CA VAL A 255 3.62 33.93 1.27
C VAL A 255 2.82 35.04 1.97
N GLU A 256 2.57 36.14 1.31
CA GLU A 256 1.75 37.22 1.84
C GLU A 256 0.32 36.75 2.16
N LEU A 257 -0.32 36.01 1.24
CA LEU A 257 -1.66 35.47 1.47
C LEU A 257 -1.70 34.49 2.63
N ALA A 258 -0.70 33.63 2.76
CA ALA A 258 -0.62 32.68 3.86
C ALA A 258 -0.40 33.37 5.21
N ARG A 259 0.45 34.42 5.24
CA ARG A 259 0.67 35.22 6.45
C ARG A 259 -0.58 35.96 6.92
N ASN A 260 -1.44 36.38 5.97
CA ASN A 260 -2.71 37.06 6.26
C ASN A 260 -3.88 36.08 6.52
N ASP A 261 -3.61 34.76 6.63
CA ASP A 261 -4.61 33.69 6.76
C ASP A 261 -5.64 33.62 5.60
N ASP A 262 -5.33 34.24 4.44
CA ASP A 262 -6.16 34.16 3.23
C ASP A 262 -6.09 32.76 2.57
N VAL A 263 -4.96 32.05 2.74
CA VAL A 263 -4.77 30.67 2.33
C VAL A 263 -4.11 29.87 3.47
N ALA A 264 -4.40 28.57 3.53
CA ALA A 264 -3.95 27.69 4.59
C ALA A 264 -2.91 26.64 4.13
N ALA A 265 -2.57 26.64 2.86
CA ALA A 265 -1.53 25.78 2.29
C ALA A 265 -0.90 26.44 1.06
N LEU A 266 0.34 26.13 0.79
CA LEU A 266 1.02 26.47 -0.46
C LEU A 266 1.26 25.20 -1.28
N VAL A 267 1.03 25.27 -2.60
CA VAL A 267 1.28 24.17 -3.52
C VAL A 267 2.19 24.66 -4.64
N GLN A 268 3.36 24.05 -4.76
CA GLN A 268 4.34 24.40 -5.79
C GLN A 268 3.83 24.04 -7.18
N GLY A 269 3.92 24.97 -8.13
CA GLY A 269 3.72 24.76 -9.55
C GLY A 269 5.05 24.61 -10.30
N SER A 270 5.20 25.36 -11.41
CA SER A 270 6.37 25.27 -12.30
C SER A 270 7.54 26.19 -11.92
N LEU A 271 7.61 26.68 -10.68
CA LEU A 271 8.79 27.34 -10.14
C LEU A 271 9.72 26.31 -9.47
N THR A 272 10.97 26.71 -9.19
CA THR A 272 11.90 25.84 -8.48
C THR A 272 11.59 25.77 -6.98
N THR A 273 11.97 24.66 -6.34
CA THR A 273 11.86 24.51 -4.87
C THR A 273 12.61 25.62 -4.14
N GLU A 274 13.80 26.00 -4.63
CA GLU A 274 14.60 27.07 -4.05
C GLU A 274 13.88 28.42 -4.10
N GLU A 275 13.26 28.79 -5.24
CA GLU A 275 12.48 30.03 -5.35
C GLU A 275 11.35 30.10 -4.33
N LEU A 276 10.59 29.00 -4.17
CA LEU A 276 9.50 28.97 -3.21
C LEU A 276 9.99 29.01 -1.77
N LEU A 277 10.93 28.14 -1.41
CA LEU A 277 11.45 28.08 -0.04
C LEU A 277 12.19 29.34 0.36
N ARG A 278 12.91 29.99 -0.58
CA ARG A 278 13.54 31.31 -0.31
C ARG A 278 12.50 32.34 0.11
N ALA A 279 11.35 32.43 -0.56
CA ALA A 279 10.28 33.36 -0.16
C ALA A 279 9.70 33.00 1.22
N VAL A 280 9.59 31.71 1.55
CA VAL A 280 9.07 31.23 2.83
C VAL A 280 9.99 31.56 4.01
N ILE A 281 11.32 31.47 3.83
CA ILE A 281 12.32 31.66 4.91
C ILE A 281 12.81 33.12 5.07
N MET A 282 12.49 34.00 4.13
CA MET A 282 12.87 35.43 4.21
C MET A 282 12.34 36.09 5.51
N PRO A 283 12.96 37.18 5.97
CA PRO A 283 12.38 38.02 7.01
C PRO A 283 10.94 38.37 6.66
N HIS A 284 10.02 38.17 7.60
CA HIS A 284 8.55 38.27 7.37
C HIS A 284 7.94 37.19 6.47
N GLY A 285 8.64 36.05 6.24
CA GLY A 285 8.09 34.85 5.60
C GLY A 285 7.14 34.07 6.52
N LEU A 286 7.10 32.74 6.31
CA LEU A 286 6.19 31.83 7.06
C LEU A 286 6.93 30.98 8.11
N ARG A 287 8.17 31.30 8.42
CA ARG A 287 8.95 30.54 9.40
C ARG A 287 8.39 30.73 10.80
N VAL A 288 8.26 29.64 11.54
CA VAL A 288 7.98 29.61 12.99
C VAL A 288 9.24 29.21 13.76
N ALA A 289 9.15 29.13 15.08
CA ALA A 289 10.23 28.55 15.88
C ALA A 289 10.47 27.09 15.42
N GLY A 290 11.71 26.74 15.15
CA GLY A 290 12.07 25.41 14.61
C GLY A 290 12.44 25.44 13.12
N ARG A 291 12.68 24.28 12.57
CA ARG A 291 13.19 24.09 11.22
C ARG A 291 12.12 23.55 10.28
N LEU A 292 12.12 24.04 9.04
CA LEU A 292 11.35 23.41 7.96
C LEU A 292 11.95 22.05 7.63
N SER A 293 11.11 21.03 7.48
CA SER A 293 11.53 19.71 7.00
C SER A 293 10.47 19.07 6.14
N HIS A 294 10.90 18.28 5.17
CA HIS A 294 10.01 17.53 4.29
C HIS A 294 9.72 16.16 4.89
N VAL A 295 8.47 15.78 4.93
CA VAL A 295 8.03 14.41 5.21
C VAL A 295 7.37 13.82 3.98
N LEU A 296 7.76 12.61 3.61
CA LEU A 296 7.13 11.80 2.57
C LEU A 296 6.36 10.67 3.22
N TYR A 297 5.05 10.64 3.02
CA TYR A 297 4.23 9.47 3.29
C TYR A 297 4.32 8.55 2.09
N ILE A 298 4.65 7.28 2.31
CA ILE A 298 4.79 6.29 1.24
C ILE A 298 4.15 4.96 1.62
N ASP A 299 3.23 4.48 0.80
CA ASP A 299 2.52 3.21 0.97
C ASP A 299 3.01 2.22 -0.09
N VAL A 300 3.90 1.33 0.33
CA VAL A 300 4.55 0.31 -0.50
C VAL A 300 3.73 -0.97 -0.47
N PRO A 301 3.35 -1.58 -1.62
CA PRO A 301 2.52 -2.79 -1.69
C PRO A 301 3.04 -3.97 -0.87
N SER A 302 4.35 -4.18 -0.89
CA SER A 302 5.01 -5.28 -0.18
C SER A 302 5.24 -5.02 1.31
N HIS A 303 4.89 -3.82 1.82
CA HIS A 303 5.05 -3.47 3.23
C HIS A 303 3.68 -3.38 3.92
N PRO A 304 3.51 -3.94 5.15
CA PRO A 304 2.20 -4.06 5.78
C PRO A 304 1.55 -2.73 6.19
N ARG A 305 2.33 -1.65 6.26
CA ARG A 305 1.89 -0.32 6.68
C ARG A 305 2.65 0.78 5.93
N PRO A 306 2.05 1.98 5.79
CA PRO A 306 2.75 3.11 5.21
C PRO A 306 3.97 3.51 6.05
N LEU A 307 5.00 4.00 5.38
CA LEU A 307 6.21 4.56 5.98
C LEU A 307 6.22 6.08 5.82
N ILE A 308 6.94 6.74 6.72
CA ILE A 308 7.23 8.18 6.65
C ILE A 308 8.74 8.33 6.50
N ILE A 309 9.20 8.97 5.42
CA ILE A 309 10.62 9.24 5.17
C ILE A 309 10.89 10.74 5.33
N THR A 310 11.94 11.10 6.05
CA THR A 310 12.35 12.49 6.30
C THR A 310 13.89 12.61 6.46
N ASP A 311 14.57 13.69 6.09
CA ASP A 311 14.21 14.72 5.14
C ASP A 311 14.78 14.35 3.76
N MET A 312 14.04 14.61 2.71
CA MET A 312 14.48 14.26 1.37
C MET A 312 14.48 15.44 0.38
N MET A 313 14.12 16.68 0.81
CA MET A 313 13.96 17.79 -0.10
C MET A 313 14.38 19.17 0.43
N VAL A 314 14.58 19.35 1.74
CA VAL A 314 14.78 20.68 2.34
C VAL A 314 16.15 20.83 2.97
N ASN A 315 16.61 19.86 3.76
CA ASN A 315 17.84 19.97 4.53
C ASN A 315 18.96 19.12 3.91
N ILE A 316 19.91 19.75 3.20
CA ILE A 316 20.97 19.06 2.46
C ILE A 316 21.84 18.22 3.42
N GLU A 317 22.56 18.87 4.33
CA GLU A 317 23.39 18.24 5.36
C GLU A 317 22.94 18.68 6.75
N PRO A 318 21.89 18.07 7.30
CA PRO A 318 21.37 18.48 8.60
C PRO A 318 22.36 18.17 9.73
N THR A 319 22.62 19.17 10.58
CA THR A 319 23.36 18.97 11.83
C THR A 319 22.51 18.19 12.83
N LEU A 320 23.12 17.70 13.93
CA LEU A 320 22.37 17.07 15.02
C LEU A 320 21.21 17.93 15.51
N ALA A 321 21.45 19.23 15.74
CA ALA A 321 20.40 20.18 16.17
C ALA A 321 19.27 20.29 15.13
N HIS A 322 19.60 20.28 13.82
CA HIS A 322 18.59 20.26 12.77
C HIS A 322 17.77 18.97 12.78
N LYS A 323 18.41 17.81 13.03
CA LYS A 323 17.75 16.51 13.07
C LYS A 323 16.75 16.39 14.21
N VAL A 324 16.94 17.09 15.33
CA VAL A 324 15.95 17.16 16.41
C VAL A 324 14.62 17.73 15.91
N ASP A 325 14.65 18.88 15.25
CA ASP A 325 13.45 19.49 14.69
C ASP A 325 12.82 18.64 13.57
N ILE A 326 13.66 18.04 12.71
CA ILE A 326 13.22 17.17 11.62
C ILE A 326 12.46 15.96 12.18
N VAL A 327 13.03 15.29 13.21
CA VAL A 327 12.40 14.15 13.86
C VAL A 327 11.10 14.54 14.54
N GLN A 328 11.09 15.67 15.28
CA GLN A 328 9.89 16.12 15.97
C GLN A 328 8.75 16.42 14.98
N ASN A 329 9.04 17.10 13.86
CA ASN A 329 8.05 17.31 12.78
C ASN A 329 7.49 15.99 12.24
N ALA A 330 8.34 14.98 12.05
CA ALA A 330 7.92 13.68 11.54
C ALA A 330 7.08 12.89 12.55
N ILE A 331 7.41 12.96 13.85
CA ILE A 331 6.61 12.36 14.93
C ILE A 331 5.24 13.04 15.01
N ASP A 332 5.19 14.37 15.01
CA ASP A 332 3.94 15.13 15.02
C ASP A 332 3.06 14.77 13.80
N PHE A 333 3.68 14.62 12.63
CA PHE A 333 2.98 14.17 11.42
C PHE A 333 2.48 12.74 11.54
N ALA A 334 3.27 11.82 12.08
CA ALA A 334 2.85 10.43 12.30
C ALA A 334 1.62 10.34 13.20
N HIS A 335 1.54 11.17 14.24
CA HIS A 335 0.32 11.29 15.07
C HIS A 335 -0.89 11.75 14.25
N LEU A 336 -0.73 12.73 13.35
CA LEU A 336 -1.81 13.17 12.46
C LEU A 336 -2.25 12.04 11.53
N MET A 337 -1.32 11.17 11.14
CA MET A 337 -1.59 9.98 10.35
C MET A 337 -2.11 8.81 11.19
N GLY A 338 -2.45 9.03 12.48
CA GLY A 338 -3.10 8.07 13.38
C GLY A 338 -2.16 7.00 13.91
N VAL A 339 -0.85 7.25 13.98
CA VAL A 339 0.12 6.38 14.67
C VAL A 339 0.24 6.88 16.10
N PRO A 340 -0.25 6.15 17.13
CA PRO A 340 -0.30 6.65 18.50
C PRO A 340 1.07 6.73 19.17
N GLU A 341 2.00 5.85 18.81
CA GLU A 341 3.37 5.80 19.30
C GLU A 341 4.33 5.55 18.15
N PRO A 342 4.73 6.61 17.39
CA PRO A 342 5.59 6.47 16.23
C PRO A 342 6.95 5.87 16.59
N LYS A 343 7.35 4.84 15.86
CA LYS A 343 8.66 4.19 15.93
C LYS A 343 9.58 4.81 14.89
N VAL A 344 10.59 5.55 15.34
CA VAL A 344 11.53 6.27 14.49
C VAL A 344 12.84 5.51 14.37
N ALA A 345 13.17 5.05 13.20
CA ALA A 345 14.49 4.50 12.87
C ALA A 345 15.41 5.60 12.37
N VAL A 346 16.51 5.84 13.06
CA VAL A 346 17.58 6.75 12.59
C VAL A 346 18.52 5.94 11.71
N LEU A 347 18.46 6.19 10.40
CA LEU A 347 19.18 5.41 9.40
C LEU A 347 20.67 5.72 9.37
N ALA A 348 21.46 4.66 9.21
CA ALA A 348 22.89 4.73 8.93
C ALA A 348 23.29 3.51 8.08
N GLY A 349 24.52 3.52 7.55
CA GLY A 349 25.01 2.39 6.75
C GLY A 349 25.41 1.17 7.58
N ILE A 350 25.49 1.29 8.90
CA ILE A 350 25.83 0.20 9.86
C ILE A 350 25.16 0.46 11.21
N GLU A 351 24.99 -0.57 12.01
CA GLU A 351 24.34 -0.54 13.33
C GLU A 351 25.31 -0.23 14.49
N THR A 352 26.61 -0.21 14.20
CA THR A 352 27.62 0.09 15.22
C THR A 352 27.96 1.56 15.26
N VAL A 353 27.94 2.15 16.46
CA VAL A 353 28.35 3.54 16.66
C VAL A 353 29.83 3.69 16.44
N THR A 354 30.25 4.51 15.46
CA THR A 354 31.65 4.75 15.14
C THR A 354 31.91 6.20 14.77
N PRO A 355 33.02 6.80 15.24
CA PRO A 355 33.38 8.17 14.88
C PRO A 355 33.73 8.35 13.39
N ARG A 356 33.98 7.26 12.65
CA ARG A 356 34.25 7.28 11.21
C ARG A 356 33.01 7.58 10.37
N MET A 357 31.80 7.38 10.95
CA MET A 357 30.52 7.60 10.27
C MET A 357 29.62 8.47 11.12
N ARG A 358 29.55 9.74 10.77
CA ARG A 358 28.79 10.76 11.52
C ARG A 358 27.33 10.37 11.76
N ALA A 359 26.69 9.74 10.77
CA ALA A 359 25.29 9.30 10.90
C ALA A 359 25.07 8.41 12.13
N THR A 360 26.05 7.56 12.50
CA THR A 360 25.95 6.68 13.67
C THR A 360 26.06 7.45 15.00
N LEU A 361 26.87 8.51 15.02
CA LEU A 361 27.00 9.40 16.19
C LEU A 361 25.72 10.23 16.39
N ASP A 362 25.19 10.80 15.31
CA ASP A 362 23.93 11.55 15.36
C ASP A 362 22.77 10.64 15.83
N ALA A 363 22.73 9.38 15.35
CA ALA A 363 21.72 8.41 15.76
C ALA A 363 21.78 8.15 17.28
N ALA A 364 22.95 7.80 17.80
CA ALA A 364 23.14 7.57 19.23
C ALA A 364 22.76 8.80 20.07
N ALA A 365 23.11 10.00 19.61
CA ALA A 365 22.77 11.25 20.28
C ALA A 365 21.24 11.48 20.28
N LEU A 366 20.56 11.30 19.15
CA LEU A 366 19.10 11.46 19.03
C LEU A 366 18.34 10.48 19.94
N CYS A 367 18.77 9.21 20.01
CA CYS A 367 18.19 8.25 20.95
C CYS A 367 18.33 8.75 22.40
N LYS A 368 19.51 9.24 22.78
CA LYS A 368 19.72 9.78 24.14
C LYS A 368 18.93 11.06 24.37
N MET A 369 18.74 11.91 23.37
CA MET A 369 17.91 13.12 23.47
C MET A 369 16.43 12.76 23.66
N ALA A 370 15.94 11.71 23.01
CA ALA A 370 14.59 11.18 23.25
C ALA A 370 14.42 10.63 24.67
N ASP A 371 15.39 9.83 25.17
CA ASP A 371 15.41 9.37 26.58
C ASP A 371 15.34 10.51 27.60
N ARG A 372 15.84 11.68 27.26
CA ARG A 372 15.88 12.88 28.12
C ARG A 372 14.69 13.82 27.89
N GLY A 373 13.74 13.45 27.02
CA GLY A 373 12.56 14.27 26.74
C GLY A 373 12.84 15.53 25.90
N GLN A 374 13.98 15.59 25.20
CA GLN A 374 14.27 16.66 24.23
C GLN A 374 13.56 16.43 22.90
N ILE A 375 13.18 15.19 22.62
CA ILE A 375 12.30 14.76 21.54
C ILE A 375 11.18 13.97 22.21
N VAL A 376 9.93 14.24 21.86
CA VAL A 376 8.78 13.70 22.57
C VAL A 376 7.74 13.08 21.62
N GLY A 377 6.92 12.17 22.12
CA GLY A 377 5.77 11.63 21.39
C GLY A 377 6.08 10.43 20.50
N GLY A 378 7.29 9.88 20.53
CA GLY A 378 7.66 8.67 19.78
C GLY A 378 8.81 7.94 20.42
N VAL A 379 9.07 6.73 19.93
CA VAL A 379 10.22 5.89 20.33
C VAL A 379 11.27 5.95 19.24
N ILE A 380 12.51 6.30 19.59
CA ILE A 380 13.61 6.50 18.65
C ILE A 380 14.69 5.47 18.90
N ASP A 381 15.16 4.82 17.85
CA ASP A 381 16.33 3.94 17.92
C ASP A 381 17.20 4.04 16.65
N GLY A 382 18.48 3.75 16.84
CA GLY A 382 19.51 3.79 15.79
C GLY A 382 20.92 3.86 16.38
N PRO A 383 21.94 3.67 15.55
CA PRO A 383 21.88 3.58 14.09
C PRO A 383 21.26 2.26 13.60
N LEU A 384 20.47 2.29 12.54
CA LEU A 384 19.86 1.14 11.91
C LEU A 384 20.08 1.15 10.39
N GLY A 385 20.44 0.01 9.82
CA GLY A 385 20.36 -0.21 8.38
C GLY A 385 18.90 -0.17 7.90
N PHE A 386 18.67 0.17 6.64
CA PHE A 386 17.31 0.24 6.09
C PHE A 386 16.55 -1.09 6.24
N ASP A 387 17.19 -2.21 5.88
CA ASP A 387 16.62 -3.54 6.00
C ASP A 387 16.28 -3.88 7.46
N ASN A 388 17.15 -3.53 8.40
CA ASN A 388 16.92 -3.73 9.83
C ASN A 388 15.84 -2.81 10.41
N ALA A 389 15.59 -1.64 9.79
CA ALA A 389 14.51 -0.75 10.18
C ALA A 389 13.12 -1.30 9.80
N VAL A 390 13.01 -1.97 8.62
CA VAL A 390 11.70 -2.34 8.03
C VAL A 390 11.41 -3.84 8.07
N SER A 391 12.40 -4.71 8.35
CA SER A 391 12.26 -6.17 8.35
C SER A 391 12.62 -6.78 9.70
N LEU A 392 11.63 -7.39 10.36
CA LEU A 392 11.86 -8.16 11.60
C LEU A 392 12.83 -9.35 11.39
N ILE A 393 12.83 -9.93 10.20
CA ILE A 393 13.73 -11.05 9.86
C ILE A 393 15.16 -10.54 9.84
N SER A 394 15.44 -9.43 9.14
CA SER A 394 16.76 -8.81 9.07
C SER A 394 17.23 -8.34 10.45
N ALA A 395 16.37 -7.67 11.21
CA ALA A 395 16.68 -7.20 12.56
C ALA A 395 17.07 -8.36 13.51
N ARG A 396 16.36 -9.48 13.43
CA ARG A 396 16.69 -10.69 14.23
C ARG A 396 17.98 -11.35 13.77
N ALA A 397 18.21 -11.43 12.45
CA ALA A 397 19.45 -11.98 11.90
C ALA A 397 20.67 -11.15 12.31
N ALA A 398 20.52 -9.83 12.40
CA ALA A 398 21.55 -8.92 12.91
C ALA A 398 21.70 -8.93 14.45
N GLY A 399 20.87 -9.70 15.17
CA GLY A 399 20.91 -9.80 16.64
C GLY A 399 20.50 -8.53 17.37
N LEU A 400 19.75 -7.63 16.73
CA LEU A 400 19.34 -6.35 17.30
C LEU A 400 18.28 -6.52 18.38
N LYS A 401 18.49 -5.88 19.52
CA LYS A 401 17.53 -5.79 20.63
C LYS A 401 16.90 -4.40 20.61
N SER A 402 15.88 -4.21 19.82
CA SER A 402 15.22 -2.93 19.60
C SER A 402 13.73 -3.11 19.48
N VAL A 403 12.96 -2.16 20.02
CA VAL A 403 11.49 -2.10 19.85
C VAL A 403 11.11 -1.38 18.54
N VAL A 404 12.07 -0.75 17.86
CA VAL A 404 11.91 -0.04 16.59
C VAL A 404 12.33 -0.91 15.41
N ALA A 405 13.44 -1.66 15.55
CA ALA A 405 13.99 -2.48 14.48
C ALA A 405 12.96 -3.48 13.93
N GLY A 406 12.79 -3.48 12.60
CA GLY A 406 11.80 -4.26 11.86
C GLY A 406 10.36 -3.75 11.98
N GLN A 407 10.14 -2.65 12.68
CA GLN A 407 8.82 -2.11 12.96
C GLN A 407 8.75 -0.58 12.82
N ALA A 408 9.70 0.04 12.14
CA ALA A 408 9.74 1.48 11.97
C ALA A 408 8.49 2.02 11.24
N ASP A 409 7.96 3.13 11.73
CA ASP A 409 6.92 3.94 11.09
C ASP A 409 7.55 5.15 10.40
N VAL A 410 8.65 5.66 10.98
CA VAL A 410 9.39 6.83 10.49
C VAL A 410 10.84 6.45 10.23
N LEU A 411 11.35 6.82 9.07
CA LEU A 411 12.73 6.64 8.65
C LEU A 411 13.40 8.01 8.56
N LEU A 412 14.32 8.31 9.47
CA LEU A 412 15.14 9.51 9.40
C LEU A 412 16.40 9.23 8.58
N ALA A 413 16.49 9.81 7.40
CA ALA A 413 17.68 9.74 6.56
C ALA A 413 18.83 10.56 7.14
N PRO A 414 20.11 10.14 6.95
CA PRO A 414 21.26 10.87 7.46
C PRO A 414 21.44 12.25 6.82
N ASP A 415 21.07 12.38 5.54
CA ASP A 415 21.18 13.56 4.69
C ASP A 415 20.12 13.54 3.59
N LEU A 416 20.01 14.65 2.83
CA LEU A 416 19.03 14.80 1.76
C LEU A 416 19.26 13.81 0.62
N GLU A 417 20.51 13.55 0.24
CA GLU A 417 20.83 12.67 -0.89
C GLU A 417 20.36 11.25 -0.60
N SER A 418 20.71 10.71 0.58
CA SER A 418 20.28 9.38 1.02
C SER A 418 18.75 9.28 1.11
N GLY A 419 18.10 10.29 1.68
CA GLY A 419 16.64 10.35 1.78
C GLY A 419 15.95 10.42 0.42
N ASN A 420 16.46 11.24 -0.49
CA ASN A 420 15.92 11.38 -1.85
C ASN A 420 16.09 10.11 -2.67
N MET A 421 17.29 9.49 -2.66
CA MET A 421 17.54 8.24 -3.37
C MET A 421 16.64 7.12 -2.86
N LEU A 422 16.52 6.95 -1.54
CA LEU A 422 15.64 5.96 -0.92
C LEU A 422 14.19 6.15 -1.33
N ALA A 423 13.68 7.37 -1.24
CA ALA A 423 12.31 7.70 -1.60
C ALA A 423 12.05 7.43 -3.09
N LYS A 424 12.95 7.88 -3.98
CA LYS A 424 12.80 7.67 -5.43
C LYS A 424 12.89 6.20 -5.84
N GLN A 425 13.75 5.39 -5.17
CA GLN A 425 13.78 3.94 -5.39
C GLN A 425 12.44 3.29 -5.06
N LEU A 426 11.86 3.61 -3.90
CA LEU A 426 10.57 3.07 -3.49
C LEU A 426 9.42 3.55 -4.40
N GLU A 427 9.41 4.83 -4.80
CA GLU A 427 8.40 5.37 -5.72
C GLU A 427 8.42 4.69 -7.08
N HIS A 428 9.60 4.48 -7.66
CA HIS A 428 9.72 4.01 -9.04
C HIS A 428 9.84 2.49 -9.20
N LEU A 429 10.28 1.77 -8.16
CA LEU A 429 10.53 0.33 -8.25
C LEU A 429 9.48 -0.52 -7.54
N SER A 430 8.65 0.05 -6.68
CA SER A 430 7.70 -0.73 -5.87
C SER A 430 6.22 -0.40 -6.09
N ASP A 431 5.87 0.35 -7.13
CA ASP A 431 4.48 0.81 -7.38
C ASP A 431 3.83 1.46 -6.13
N ALA A 432 4.62 2.18 -5.37
CA ALA A 432 4.18 2.83 -4.15
C ALA A 432 3.29 4.04 -4.44
N ILE A 433 2.36 4.31 -3.53
CA ILE A 433 1.63 5.58 -3.48
C ILE A 433 2.39 6.49 -2.54
N SER A 434 2.74 7.68 -3.01
CA SER A 434 3.47 8.65 -2.22
C SER A 434 2.81 10.04 -2.26
N GLY A 435 3.02 10.78 -1.20
CA GLY A 435 2.71 12.20 -1.10
C GLY A 435 3.62 12.87 -0.08
N GLY A 436 4.03 14.11 -0.36
CA GLY A 436 4.97 14.81 0.49
C GLY A 436 4.49 16.19 0.92
N VAL A 437 4.90 16.61 2.12
CA VAL A 437 4.58 17.93 2.65
C VAL A 437 5.74 18.47 3.50
N VAL A 438 6.00 19.77 3.39
CA VAL A 438 6.94 20.49 4.26
C VAL A 438 6.19 20.99 5.49
N LEU A 439 6.77 20.70 6.63
CA LEU A 439 6.31 21.06 7.97
C LEU A 439 7.24 22.08 8.64
N GLY A 440 6.84 22.60 9.80
CA GLY A 440 7.63 23.59 10.55
C GLY A 440 7.44 25.03 10.07
N GLY A 441 6.48 25.28 9.17
CA GLY A 441 6.03 26.63 8.78
C GLY A 441 4.66 26.97 9.35
N GLN A 442 4.22 28.24 9.12
CA GLN A 442 2.88 28.69 9.53
C GLN A 442 1.76 27.94 8.81
N VAL A 443 2.02 27.46 7.59
CA VAL A 443 1.15 26.62 6.78
C VAL A 443 1.95 25.48 6.17
N PRO A 444 1.33 24.31 5.88
CA PRO A 444 1.99 23.26 5.14
C PRO A 444 2.29 23.68 3.70
N ILE A 445 3.41 23.15 3.15
CA ILE A 445 3.83 23.45 1.79
C ILE A 445 4.00 22.14 1.03
N VAL A 446 3.28 22.01 -0.08
CA VAL A 446 3.46 20.91 -1.02
C VAL A 446 4.57 21.28 -1.99
N LEU A 447 5.65 20.52 -1.97
CA LEU A 447 6.70 20.58 -3.00
C LEU A 447 6.38 19.56 -4.09
N ALA A 448 6.71 19.92 -5.32
CA ALA A 448 6.45 19.07 -6.47
C ALA A 448 7.70 18.95 -7.34
N ASN A 449 8.07 17.72 -7.69
CA ASN A 449 9.08 17.47 -8.69
C ASN A 449 8.45 17.47 -10.09
N ARG A 450 9.27 17.72 -11.14
CA ARG A 450 8.78 17.69 -12.54
C ARG A 450 8.25 16.33 -12.96
N GLY A 451 8.78 15.26 -12.37
CA GLY A 451 8.40 13.87 -12.66
C GLY A 451 7.23 13.34 -11.82
N ASP A 452 6.69 14.12 -10.88
CA ASP A 452 5.59 13.66 -10.03
C ASP A 452 4.31 13.49 -10.84
N SER A 453 3.64 12.36 -10.66
CA SER A 453 2.34 12.10 -11.25
C SER A 453 1.27 13.05 -10.68
N VAL A 454 0.17 13.22 -11.40
CA VAL A 454 -0.98 13.99 -10.90
C VAL A 454 -1.49 13.39 -9.58
N ASP A 455 -1.53 12.06 -9.49
CA ASP A 455 -1.95 11.32 -8.30
C ASP A 455 -1.08 11.62 -7.08
N SER A 456 0.25 11.64 -7.24
CA SER A 456 1.19 11.99 -6.15
C SER A 456 1.01 13.44 -5.69
N ARG A 457 0.72 14.36 -6.62
CA ARG A 457 0.41 15.76 -6.28
C ARG A 457 -0.91 15.89 -5.52
N ILE A 458 -1.93 15.12 -5.89
CA ILE A 458 -3.21 15.07 -5.17
C ILE A 458 -3.01 14.47 -3.78
N ALA A 459 -2.26 13.36 -3.66
CA ALA A 459 -1.92 12.77 -2.37
C ALA A 459 -1.21 13.77 -1.45
N SER A 460 -0.26 14.54 -1.99
CA SER A 460 0.44 15.60 -1.24
C SER A 460 -0.53 16.72 -0.79
N CYS A 461 -1.51 17.09 -1.63
CA CYS A 461 -2.57 18.03 -1.26
C CYS A 461 -3.46 17.48 -0.13
N VAL A 462 -3.78 16.18 -0.13
CA VAL A 462 -4.52 15.54 0.97
C VAL A 462 -3.75 15.64 2.29
N LEU A 463 -2.44 15.37 2.27
CA LEU A 463 -1.59 15.53 3.46
C LEU A 463 -1.56 16.98 3.94
N ALA A 464 -1.41 17.93 3.01
CA ALA A 464 -1.44 19.36 3.36
C ALA A 464 -2.79 19.79 3.93
N LEU A 465 -3.91 19.24 3.45
CA LEU A 465 -5.25 19.48 4.01
C LEU A 465 -5.33 19.00 5.47
N ILE A 466 -4.84 17.79 5.76
CA ILE A 466 -4.82 17.22 7.12
C ILE A 466 -4.02 18.13 8.06
N VAL A 467 -2.80 18.50 7.65
CA VAL A 467 -1.91 19.36 8.43
C VAL A 467 -2.53 20.77 8.63
N ALA A 468 -3.09 21.36 7.58
CA ALA A 468 -3.71 22.70 7.64
C ALA A 468 -4.91 22.75 8.62
N ASN A 469 -5.75 21.71 8.64
CA ASN A 469 -6.85 21.62 9.59
C ASN A 469 -6.34 21.53 11.05
N GLN A 470 -5.27 20.77 11.29
CA GLN A 470 -4.65 20.69 12.61
C GLN A 470 -4.04 22.04 13.05
N TYR A 471 -3.33 22.72 12.17
CA TYR A 471 -2.74 24.03 12.48
C TYR A 471 -3.82 25.06 12.85
N ARG A 472 -4.95 25.04 12.11
CA ARG A 472 -6.10 25.90 12.42
C ARG A 472 -6.77 25.57 13.76
N SER A 473 -6.86 24.28 14.14
CA SER A 473 -7.41 23.89 15.44
C SER A 473 -6.52 24.34 16.59
N ARG A 474 -5.20 24.17 16.47
CA ARG A 474 -4.21 24.64 17.47
C ARG A 474 -4.20 26.18 17.67
N ARG A 475 -4.47 26.97 16.62
CA ARG A 475 -4.56 28.44 16.72
C ARG A 475 -5.85 28.93 17.36
N ARG A 476 -6.88 28.10 17.43
CA ARG A 476 -8.19 28.44 18.03
C ARG A 476 -8.32 27.98 19.48
N ALA A 477 -7.51 27.04 19.91
CA ALA A 477 -7.40 26.55 21.28
C ALA A 477 -6.41 27.42 22.09
#